data_844d2adb9c08c23128e69a4c80be92ca
#
_entry.id   844d2adb9c08c23128e69a4c80be92ca
#
_cell.length_a   1.000
_cell.length_b   1.000
_cell.length_c   1.000
_cell.angle_alpha   90.00
_cell.angle_beta   90.00
_cell.angle_gamma   90.00
#
_symmetry.space_group_name_H-M   'P 1'
#
loop_
_entity.id
_entity.type
_entity.pdbx_description
1 polymer ?
#
loop_
_entity_poly.entity_id
_entity_poly.type
_entity_poly.pdbx_seq_one_letter_code
_entity_poly.pdbx_strand_id
1 'polypeptide(L)'
;GGPAYQMLSRAAAAHGLWVVGGSLPELDGDKVYNTSYVFDPTGLCVARHRKMHLFDIDVAGGQRFRESDTLSAGNEITVFDTPWGKMGLCICFDLRFQELAQLMVLEGAQVLLVPAAFNMTTGPAHWELLFRQRAVDGQLFTAGTSPARDETASYVAWGHSIVCDPWGTVLHAVSYTHLTLPTI
;
A
#
# COMPACT_ATOMS: atom_id res chain seq x y z
N GLY A 1 -13.80 -3.28 14.92
CA GLY A 1 -12.70 -2.45 14.47
C GLY A 1 -12.43 -1.28 15.39
N GLY A 2 -11.17 -0.87 15.50
CA GLY A 2 -10.73 0.26 16.31
C GLY A 2 -11.18 1.63 15.75
N PRO A 3 -10.83 2.75 16.43
CA PRO A 3 -11.27 4.09 16.03
C PRO A 3 -10.91 4.47 14.59
N ALA A 4 -9.71 4.14 14.12
CA ALA A 4 -9.28 4.44 12.74
C ALA A 4 -10.07 3.63 11.70
N TYR A 5 -10.34 2.34 11.96
CA TYR A 5 -11.23 1.53 11.11
C TYR A 5 -12.61 2.18 10.99
N GLN A 6 -13.20 2.58 12.12
CA GLN A 6 -14.53 3.22 12.13
C GLN A 6 -14.52 4.59 11.42
N MET A 7 -13.43 5.34 11.54
CA MET A 7 -13.28 6.63 10.85
C MET A 7 -13.29 6.40 9.32
N LEU A 8 -12.51 5.45 8.81
CA LEU A 8 -12.44 5.14 7.38
C LEU A 8 -13.79 4.65 6.84
N SER A 9 -14.47 3.74 7.57
CA SER A 9 -15.80 3.25 7.21
C SER A 9 -16.83 4.39 7.13
N ARG A 10 -16.86 5.26 8.14
CA ARG A 10 -17.76 6.42 8.14
C ARG A 10 -17.44 7.41 7.04
N ALA A 11 -16.17 7.67 6.75
CA ALA A 11 -15.76 8.56 5.66
C ALA A 11 -16.21 7.99 4.30
N ALA A 12 -16.03 6.70 4.06
CA ALA A 12 -16.51 6.02 2.86
C ALA A 12 -18.03 6.21 2.68
N ALA A 13 -18.81 5.91 3.72
CA ALA A 13 -20.26 6.04 3.69
C ALA A 13 -20.72 7.50 3.55
N ALA A 14 -20.14 8.43 4.30
CA ALA A 14 -20.54 9.82 4.29
C ALA A 14 -20.33 10.53 2.94
N HIS A 15 -19.32 10.10 2.20
CA HIS A 15 -18.97 10.70 0.92
C HIS A 15 -19.31 9.83 -0.30
N GLY A 16 -19.84 8.62 -0.10
CA GLY A 16 -20.15 7.69 -1.17
C GLY A 16 -18.91 7.25 -1.97
N LEU A 17 -17.77 7.05 -1.29
CA LEU A 17 -16.48 6.78 -1.90
C LEU A 17 -15.98 5.37 -1.57
N TRP A 18 -15.25 4.78 -2.51
CA TRP A 18 -14.33 3.69 -2.21
C TRP A 18 -13.13 4.25 -1.45
N VAL A 19 -12.80 3.63 -0.31
CA VAL A 19 -11.68 4.04 0.51
C VAL A 19 -10.74 2.86 0.72
N VAL A 20 -9.52 2.98 0.22
CA VAL A 20 -8.42 2.08 0.54
C VAL A 20 -7.58 2.78 1.60
N GLY A 21 -7.72 2.33 2.84
CA GLY A 21 -6.98 2.92 3.95
C GLY A 21 -5.48 2.67 3.85
N GLY A 22 -4.68 3.56 4.41
CA GLY A 22 -3.30 3.24 4.74
C GLY A 22 -3.24 2.09 5.76
N SER A 23 -2.07 1.55 6.00
CA SER A 23 -1.95 0.43 6.92
C SER A 23 -1.93 0.88 8.39
N LEU A 24 -2.55 0.07 9.24
CA LEU A 24 -2.77 0.30 10.67
C LEU A 24 -2.39 -0.94 11.47
N PRO A 25 -1.95 -0.81 12.75
CA PRO A 25 -1.86 -1.94 13.64
C PRO A 25 -3.23 -2.56 13.90
N GLU A 26 -3.36 -3.85 13.65
CA GLU A 26 -4.54 -4.67 13.94
C GLU A 26 -4.20 -5.70 15.00
N LEU A 27 -4.90 -5.68 16.13
CA LEU A 27 -4.81 -6.72 17.15
C LEU A 27 -5.82 -7.83 16.83
N ASP A 28 -5.35 -9.08 16.73
CA ASP A 28 -6.17 -10.26 16.55
C ASP A 28 -5.64 -11.39 17.46
N GLY A 29 -6.38 -11.69 18.51
CA GLY A 29 -5.91 -12.54 19.59
C GLY A 29 -4.72 -11.93 20.32
N ASP A 30 -3.60 -12.63 20.31
CA ASP A 30 -2.31 -12.23 20.88
C ASP A 30 -1.34 -11.65 19.84
N LYS A 31 -1.77 -11.55 18.58
CA LYS A 31 -0.94 -11.09 17.46
C LYS A 31 -1.30 -9.68 17.01
N VAL A 32 -0.29 -8.94 16.59
CA VAL A 32 -0.48 -7.62 15.98
C VAL A 32 -0.02 -7.69 14.52
N TYR A 33 -0.86 -7.21 13.62
CA TYR A 33 -0.59 -7.19 12.19
C TYR A 33 -0.52 -5.74 11.67
N ASN A 34 0.23 -5.52 10.61
CA ASN A 34 0.15 -4.30 9.82
C ASN A 34 -0.90 -4.50 8.73
N THR A 35 -2.06 -3.83 8.87
CA THR A 35 -3.26 -4.17 8.10
C THR A 35 -3.83 -2.96 7.37
N SER A 36 -4.16 -3.15 6.10
CA SER A 36 -4.91 -2.20 5.27
C SER A 36 -6.33 -2.72 5.03
N TYR A 37 -7.32 -1.83 5.11
CA TYR A 37 -8.74 -2.14 4.92
C TYR A 37 -9.30 -1.41 3.72
N VAL A 38 -10.23 -2.06 3.01
CA VAL A 38 -10.97 -1.47 1.89
C VAL A 38 -12.44 -1.35 2.26
N PHE A 39 -12.99 -0.17 2.08
CA PHE A 39 -14.40 0.13 2.32
C PHE A 39 -15.08 0.53 1.01
N ASP A 40 -16.26 0.00 0.77
CA ASP A 40 -17.12 0.42 -0.33
C ASP A 40 -17.87 1.74 0.00
N PRO A 41 -18.61 2.33 -0.96
CA PRO A 41 -19.37 3.57 -0.74
C PRO A 41 -20.48 3.48 0.32
N THR A 42 -20.81 2.31 0.82
CA THR A 42 -21.75 2.13 1.94
C THR A 42 -21.04 2.11 3.30
N GLY A 43 -19.71 2.08 3.29
CA GLY A 43 -18.88 1.93 4.49
C GLY A 43 -18.67 0.47 4.92
N LEU A 44 -19.11 -0.49 4.10
CA LEU A 44 -18.85 -1.90 4.35
C LEU A 44 -17.38 -2.22 4.04
N CYS A 45 -16.71 -2.91 4.95
CA CYS A 45 -15.38 -3.43 4.71
C CYS A 45 -15.47 -4.64 3.77
N VAL A 46 -14.98 -4.48 2.54
CA VAL A 46 -15.05 -5.49 1.48
C VAL A 46 -13.75 -6.28 1.32
N ALA A 47 -12.62 -5.74 1.79
CA ALA A 47 -11.34 -6.43 1.77
C ALA A 47 -10.45 -5.97 2.92
N ARG A 48 -9.52 -6.87 3.28
CA ARG A 48 -8.49 -6.64 4.29
C ARG A 48 -7.20 -7.34 3.86
N HIS A 49 -6.10 -6.62 3.90
CA HIS A 49 -4.77 -7.20 3.67
C HIS A 49 -3.90 -7.03 4.91
N ARG A 50 -3.36 -8.12 5.43
CA ARG A 50 -2.31 -8.14 6.45
C ARG A 50 -0.97 -8.28 5.74
N LYS A 51 -0.06 -7.34 5.97
CA LYS A 51 1.28 -7.33 5.37
C LYS A 51 1.94 -8.70 5.52
N MET A 52 2.30 -9.32 4.39
CA MET A 52 2.86 -10.67 4.36
C MET A 52 4.38 -10.68 4.59
N HIS A 53 5.08 -9.68 4.07
CA HIS A 53 6.52 -9.57 4.15
C HIS A 53 6.91 -8.44 5.09
N LEU A 54 7.36 -8.80 6.28
CA LEU A 54 7.78 -7.83 7.29
C LEU A 54 9.13 -7.23 6.92
N PHE A 55 9.28 -5.94 7.22
CA PHE A 55 10.50 -5.21 6.88
C PHE A 55 11.53 -5.36 8.00
N ASP A 56 12.42 -6.32 7.82
CA ASP A 56 13.55 -6.57 8.71
C ASP A 56 14.84 -6.22 7.97
N ILE A 57 15.57 -5.24 8.48
CA ILE A 57 16.87 -4.84 7.94
C ILE A 57 17.90 -4.75 9.07
N ASP A 58 19.10 -5.17 8.74
CA ASP A 58 20.28 -5.01 9.58
C ASP A 58 21.47 -4.69 8.67
N VAL A 59 21.78 -3.40 8.54
CA VAL A 59 22.84 -2.92 7.65
C VAL A 59 24.04 -2.58 8.52
N ALA A 60 25.18 -3.23 8.28
CA ALA A 60 26.42 -2.98 9.00
C ALA A 60 26.82 -1.50 8.93
N GLY A 61 26.92 -0.84 10.08
CA GLY A 61 27.19 0.60 10.18
C GLY A 61 26.03 1.51 9.79
N GLY A 62 24.84 0.95 9.54
CA GLY A 62 23.64 1.65 9.11
C GLY A 62 22.43 1.43 10.01
N GLN A 63 21.26 1.40 9.41
CA GLN A 63 19.98 1.26 10.09
C GLN A 63 19.70 -0.21 10.43
N ARG A 64 19.31 -0.46 11.69
CA ARG A 64 18.68 -1.71 12.11
C ARG A 64 17.21 -1.44 12.42
N PHE A 65 16.33 -2.21 11.79
CA PHE A 65 14.89 -2.14 12.02
C PHE A 65 14.26 -3.50 11.79
N ARG A 66 13.41 -3.96 12.71
CA ARG A 66 12.77 -5.26 12.63
C ARG A 66 11.29 -5.16 12.99
N GLU A 67 10.43 -5.20 11.97
CA GLU A 67 8.98 -5.28 12.19
C GLU A 67 8.59 -6.60 12.89
N SER A 68 9.34 -7.68 12.64
CA SER A 68 9.06 -9.00 13.21
C SER A 68 9.21 -9.06 14.74
N ASP A 69 9.86 -8.07 15.36
CA ASP A 69 9.95 -8.01 16.82
C ASP A 69 8.60 -7.65 17.46
N THR A 70 7.69 -7.02 16.72
CA THR A 70 6.40 -6.53 17.24
C THR A 70 5.19 -6.93 16.39
N LEU A 71 5.38 -7.29 15.13
CA LEU A 71 4.32 -7.61 14.19
C LEU A 71 4.39 -9.07 13.74
N SER A 72 3.22 -9.62 13.45
CA SER A 72 3.07 -10.93 12.81
C SER A 72 2.80 -10.76 11.31
N ALA A 73 3.34 -11.66 10.51
CA ALA A 73 3.08 -11.70 9.07
C ALA A 73 1.68 -12.21 8.75
N GLY A 74 1.05 -11.61 7.75
CA GLY A 74 -0.13 -12.16 7.09
C GLY A 74 0.20 -13.36 6.22
N ASN A 75 -0.82 -14.05 5.72
CA ASN A 75 -0.66 -15.26 4.92
C ASN A 75 -1.70 -15.38 3.79
N GLU A 76 -2.40 -14.29 3.47
CA GLU A 76 -3.47 -14.30 2.47
C GLU A 76 -3.18 -13.28 1.37
N ILE A 77 -3.40 -13.70 0.11
CA ILE A 77 -3.44 -12.82 -1.04
C ILE A 77 -4.75 -12.04 -0.99
N THR A 78 -4.70 -10.75 -1.31
CA THR A 78 -5.88 -9.90 -1.28
C THR A 78 -6.19 -9.35 -2.67
N VAL A 79 -7.24 -9.89 -3.29
CA VAL A 79 -7.84 -9.38 -4.52
C VAL A 79 -9.34 -9.18 -4.25
N PHE A 80 -9.90 -8.07 -4.69
CA PHE A 80 -11.30 -7.71 -4.46
C PHE A 80 -11.93 -7.07 -5.69
N ASP A 81 -13.26 -7.22 -5.81
CA ASP A 81 -14.03 -6.67 -6.91
C ASP A 81 -14.42 -5.22 -6.66
N THR A 82 -14.38 -4.42 -7.72
CA THR A 82 -14.89 -3.05 -7.76
C THR A 82 -15.68 -2.83 -9.05
N PRO A 83 -16.48 -1.75 -9.19
CA PRO A 83 -17.15 -1.42 -10.44
C PRO A 83 -16.20 -1.21 -11.63
N TRP A 84 -14.92 -1.01 -11.39
CA TRP A 84 -13.90 -0.75 -12.42
C TRP A 84 -13.01 -1.97 -12.70
N GLY A 85 -13.30 -3.12 -12.10
CA GLY A 85 -12.52 -4.34 -12.23
C GLY A 85 -11.93 -4.82 -10.91
N LYS A 86 -11.14 -5.87 -10.96
CA LYS A 86 -10.48 -6.45 -9.79
C LYS A 86 -9.23 -5.66 -9.40
N MET A 87 -9.05 -5.45 -8.11
CA MET A 87 -7.89 -4.76 -7.56
C MET A 87 -7.15 -5.65 -6.57
N GLY A 88 -5.84 -5.69 -6.68
CA GLY A 88 -4.94 -6.30 -5.72
C GLY A 88 -4.51 -5.27 -4.66
N LEU A 89 -4.30 -5.71 -3.44
CA LEU A 89 -3.82 -4.86 -2.34
C LEU A 89 -2.63 -5.52 -1.66
N CYS A 90 -1.52 -4.80 -1.55
CA CYS A 90 -0.36 -5.20 -0.75
C CYS A 90 0.20 -3.98 0.01
N ILE A 91 1.10 -4.22 0.98
CA ILE A 91 1.60 -3.14 1.86
C ILE A 91 3.11 -3.01 1.73
N CYS A 92 3.59 -1.86 1.27
CA CYS A 92 4.98 -1.39 1.36
C CYS A 92 6.00 -2.46 0.90
N PHE A 93 6.67 -3.15 1.82
CA PHE A 93 7.71 -4.14 1.55
C PHE A 93 7.23 -5.32 0.71
N ASP A 94 5.94 -5.65 0.74
CA ASP A 94 5.32 -6.66 -0.13
C ASP A 94 5.57 -6.40 -1.62
N LEU A 95 5.67 -5.12 -2.03
CA LEU A 95 5.92 -4.73 -3.42
C LEU A 95 7.23 -5.32 -3.98
N ARG A 96 8.20 -5.66 -3.12
CA ARG A 96 9.49 -6.23 -3.54
C ARG A 96 9.37 -7.68 -4.00
N PHE A 97 8.31 -8.36 -3.59
CA PHE A 97 8.10 -9.78 -3.87
C PHE A 97 7.19 -9.91 -5.09
N GLN A 98 7.83 -10.17 -6.24
CA GLN A 98 7.15 -10.31 -7.53
C GLN A 98 6.10 -11.43 -7.50
N GLU A 99 6.39 -12.49 -6.77
CA GLU A 99 5.53 -13.68 -6.66
C GLU A 99 4.16 -13.29 -6.08
N LEU A 100 4.10 -12.41 -5.09
CA LEU A 100 2.84 -11.93 -4.52
C LEU A 100 2.02 -11.13 -5.55
N ALA A 101 2.67 -10.21 -6.26
CA ALA A 101 2.00 -9.46 -7.33
C ALA A 101 1.53 -10.39 -8.47
N GLN A 102 2.34 -11.36 -8.85
CA GLN A 102 1.98 -12.34 -9.88
C GLN A 102 0.77 -13.20 -9.47
N LEU A 103 0.70 -13.62 -8.22
CA LEU A 103 -0.46 -14.36 -7.72
C LEU A 103 -1.74 -13.50 -7.76
N MET A 104 -1.66 -12.21 -7.43
CA MET A 104 -2.79 -11.28 -7.56
C MET A 104 -3.23 -11.12 -9.03
N VAL A 105 -2.29 -11.06 -9.98
CA VAL A 105 -2.59 -11.05 -11.41
C VAL A 105 -3.31 -12.32 -11.85
N LEU A 106 -2.87 -13.48 -11.39
CA LEU A 106 -3.53 -14.77 -11.69
C LEU A 106 -4.96 -14.84 -11.12
N GLU A 107 -5.24 -14.16 -10.01
CA GLU A 107 -6.59 -13.97 -9.45
C GLU A 107 -7.39 -12.90 -10.20
N GLY A 108 -6.81 -12.27 -11.23
CA GLY A 108 -7.45 -11.33 -12.13
C GLY A 108 -7.31 -9.86 -11.74
N ALA A 109 -6.38 -9.49 -10.87
CA ALA A 109 -6.14 -8.10 -10.53
C ALA A 109 -5.68 -7.30 -11.76
N GLN A 110 -6.31 -6.15 -11.98
CA GLN A 110 -6.02 -5.20 -13.06
C GLN A 110 -5.33 -3.94 -12.54
N VAL A 111 -5.43 -3.70 -11.25
CA VAL A 111 -4.79 -2.59 -10.53
C VAL A 111 -4.15 -3.14 -9.26
N LEU A 112 -2.91 -2.78 -8.98
CA LEU A 112 -2.22 -3.07 -7.72
C LEU A 112 -2.16 -1.80 -6.87
N LEU A 113 -2.79 -1.82 -5.71
CA LEU A 113 -2.82 -0.73 -4.75
C LEU A 113 -1.81 -0.99 -3.63
N VAL A 114 -0.96 -0.01 -3.36
CA VAL A 114 0.16 -0.18 -2.42
C VAL A 114 0.30 1.04 -1.49
N PRO A 115 -0.33 1.04 -0.33
CA PRO A 115 0.05 1.99 0.73
C PRO A 115 1.46 1.66 1.23
N ALA A 116 2.35 2.66 1.24
CA ALA A 116 3.75 2.43 1.57
C ALA A 116 4.44 3.69 2.07
N ALA A 117 5.46 3.50 2.91
CA ALA A 117 6.35 4.56 3.34
C ALA A 117 7.80 4.09 3.19
N PHE A 118 8.41 4.34 2.02
CA PHE A 118 9.83 4.07 1.83
C PHE A 118 10.65 5.16 2.52
N ASN A 119 11.81 4.78 3.05
CA ASN A 119 12.74 5.71 3.68
C ASN A 119 13.59 6.48 2.64
N MET A 120 14.36 7.44 3.10
CA MET A 120 15.22 8.29 2.25
C MET A 120 16.38 7.55 1.56
N THR A 121 16.71 6.33 1.98
CA THR A 121 17.74 5.49 1.35
C THR A 121 17.16 4.67 0.20
N THR A 122 16.06 3.98 0.44
CA THR A 122 15.46 3.06 -0.55
C THR A 122 14.44 3.75 -1.45
N GLY A 123 13.86 4.85 -1.01
CA GLY A 123 12.90 5.63 -1.80
C GLY A 123 13.47 6.09 -3.13
N PRO A 124 14.55 6.89 -3.15
CA PRO A 124 15.15 7.37 -4.39
C PRO A 124 15.59 6.25 -5.34
N ALA A 125 16.09 5.16 -4.78
CA ALA A 125 16.67 4.07 -5.56
C ALA A 125 15.63 3.08 -6.10
N HIS A 126 14.52 2.84 -5.36
CA HIS A 126 13.67 1.70 -5.64
C HIS A 126 12.19 2.04 -5.83
N TRP A 127 11.70 3.18 -5.35
CA TRP A 127 10.27 3.50 -5.36
C TRP A 127 9.68 3.44 -6.78
N GLU A 128 10.07 4.34 -7.65
CA GLU A 128 9.57 4.39 -9.03
C GLU A 128 9.88 3.11 -9.80
N LEU A 129 11.10 2.59 -9.66
CA LEU A 129 11.54 1.37 -10.33
C LEU A 129 10.60 0.19 -10.05
N LEU A 130 10.25 -0.04 -8.77
CA LEU A 130 9.40 -1.17 -8.38
C LEU A 130 7.96 -1.02 -8.89
N PHE A 131 7.38 0.17 -8.83
CA PHE A 131 6.04 0.41 -9.34
C PHE A 131 5.95 0.21 -10.84
N ARG A 132 6.89 0.76 -11.59
CA ARG A 132 6.98 0.58 -13.05
C ARG A 132 7.22 -0.87 -13.42
N GLN A 133 8.10 -1.55 -12.71
CA GLN A 133 8.38 -2.96 -12.96
C GLN A 133 7.14 -3.83 -12.71
N ARG A 134 6.44 -3.66 -11.59
CA ARG A 134 5.22 -4.44 -11.31
C ARG A 134 4.12 -4.17 -12.33
N ALA A 135 4.02 -2.93 -12.81
CA ALA A 135 3.08 -2.59 -13.87
C ALA A 135 3.37 -3.36 -15.17
N VAL A 136 4.63 -3.42 -15.60
CA VAL A 136 5.05 -4.12 -16.82
C VAL A 136 4.96 -5.63 -16.66
N ASP A 137 5.50 -6.19 -15.57
CA ASP A 137 5.51 -7.64 -15.33
C ASP A 137 4.09 -8.22 -15.25
N GLY A 138 3.20 -7.51 -14.57
CA GLY A 138 1.82 -7.93 -14.36
C GLY A 138 0.84 -7.46 -15.44
N GLN A 139 1.27 -6.60 -16.36
CA GLN A 139 0.39 -5.93 -17.34
C GLN A 139 -0.83 -5.27 -16.68
N LEU A 140 -0.60 -4.61 -15.53
CA LEU A 140 -1.63 -3.97 -14.72
C LEU A 140 -1.26 -2.53 -14.38
N PHE A 141 -2.23 -1.75 -13.94
CA PHE A 141 -1.95 -0.45 -13.34
C PHE A 141 -1.38 -0.62 -11.94
N THR A 142 -0.47 0.25 -11.53
CA THR A 142 0.01 0.31 -10.14
C THR A 142 -0.26 1.68 -9.55
N ALA A 143 -0.68 1.72 -8.29
CA ALA A 143 -0.89 2.95 -7.55
C ALA A 143 -0.23 2.87 -6.18
N GLY A 144 0.81 3.65 -5.98
CA GLY A 144 1.53 3.79 -4.71
C GLY A 144 1.12 5.05 -3.98
N THR A 145 0.64 4.90 -2.75
CA THR A 145 0.35 6.04 -1.87
C THR A 145 1.33 6.10 -0.73
N SER A 146 1.96 7.25 -0.56
CA SER A 146 2.94 7.50 0.50
C SER A 146 2.55 8.72 1.33
N PRO A 147 2.84 8.74 2.65
CA PRO A 147 2.72 9.96 3.43
C PRO A 147 3.55 11.09 2.81
N ALA A 148 3.10 12.32 2.98
CA ALA A 148 3.93 13.49 2.68
C ALA A 148 5.21 13.43 3.53
N ARG A 149 6.32 13.93 2.97
CA ARG A 149 7.59 14.00 3.69
C ARG A 149 7.49 15.03 4.81
N ASP A 150 7.87 14.61 6.00
CA ASP A 150 8.12 15.47 7.14
C ASP A 150 9.56 15.24 7.61
N GLU A 151 10.43 16.20 7.37
CA GLU A 151 11.86 16.12 7.70
C GLU A 151 12.12 16.19 9.21
N THR A 152 11.10 16.59 9.99
CA THR A 152 11.21 16.67 11.46
C THR A 152 10.72 15.38 12.15
N ALA A 153 10.09 14.47 11.39
CA ALA A 153 9.59 13.22 11.93
C ALA A 153 10.72 12.25 12.29
N SER A 154 10.48 11.37 13.26
CA SER A 154 11.41 10.29 13.63
C SER A 154 11.65 9.28 12.49
N TYR A 155 10.68 9.12 11.59
CA TYR A 155 10.79 8.38 10.34
C TYR A 155 10.44 9.31 9.18
N VAL A 156 11.43 9.63 8.36
CA VAL A 156 11.26 10.49 7.19
C VAL A 156 10.88 9.64 5.98
N ALA A 157 9.62 9.75 5.55
CA ALA A 157 9.13 9.07 4.35
C ALA A 157 9.64 9.75 3.08
N TRP A 158 9.92 8.95 2.04
CA TRP A 158 10.30 9.46 0.72
C TRP A 158 9.20 10.31 0.07
N GLY A 159 7.92 10.00 0.33
CA GLY A 159 6.78 10.61 -0.34
C GLY A 159 6.60 10.00 -1.74
N HIS A 160 6.37 10.87 -2.74
CA HIS A 160 6.34 10.52 -4.17
C HIS A 160 5.23 9.52 -4.54
N SER A 161 4.00 9.69 -4.01
CA SER A 161 2.86 8.89 -4.47
C SER A 161 2.82 8.84 -5.99
N ILE A 162 2.55 7.65 -6.57
CA ILE A 162 2.78 7.38 -7.98
C ILE A 162 1.66 6.53 -8.57
N VAL A 163 1.35 6.74 -9.84
CA VAL A 163 0.49 5.86 -10.65
C VAL A 163 1.21 5.53 -11.94
N CYS A 164 1.26 4.24 -12.28
CA CYS A 164 1.85 3.76 -13.53
C CYS A 164 0.82 2.96 -14.34
N ASP A 165 0.91 3.04 -15.66
CA ASP A 165 0.15 2.22 -16.59
C ASP A 165 0.80 0.85 -16.84
N PRO A 166 0.13 -0.10 -17.52
CA PRO A 166 0.68 -1.42 -17.84
C PRO A 166 1.92 -1.40 -18.74
N TRP A 167 2.23 -0.28 -19.37
CA TRP A 167 3.45 -0.08 -20.18
C TRP A 167 4.63 0.38 -19.32
N GLY A 168 4.42 0.64 -18.04
CA GLY A 168 5.41 1.20 -17.14
C GLY A 168 5.59 2.70 -17.26
N THR A 169 4.66 3.39 -17.95
CA THR A 169 4.65 4.86 -18.00
C THR A 169 4.15 5.41 -16.67
N VAL A 170 4.87 6.37 -16.12
CA VAL A 170 4.40 7.13 -14.95
C VAL A 170 3.33 8.09 -15.43
N LEU A 171 2.06 7.81 -15.10
CA LEU A 171 0.92 8.67 -15.43
C LEU A 171 0.87 9.89 -14.52
N HIS A 172 1.09 9.66 -13.23
CA HIS A 172 1.15 10.70 -12.21
C HIS A 172 2.20 10.36 -11.16
N ALA A 173 2.94 11.37 -10.74
CA ALA A 173 3.77 11.31 -9.55
C ALA A 173 3.72 12.68 -8.86
N VAL A 174 3.66 12.67 -7.54
CA VAL A 174 3.90 13.87 -6.75
C VAL A 174 5.36 13.89 -6.31
N SER A 175 5.89 15.07 -6.01
CA SER A 175 7.26 15.15 -5.48
C SER A 175 7.32 14.53 -4.07
N TYR A 176 7.23 15.33 -3.05
CA TYR A 176 7.26 14.84 -1.66
C TYR A 176 5.97 15.17 -0.89
N THR A 177 4.97 15.74 -1.57
CA THR A 177 3.69 16.18 -1.01
C THR A 177 2.55 15.20 -1.33
N HIS A 178 1.31 15.62 -1.15
CA HIS A 178 0.12 14.84 -1.46
C HIS A 178 -0.23 14.87 -2.95
N LEU A 179 -0.87 13.81 -3.43
CA LEU A 179 -1.60 13.81 -4.67
C LEU A 179 -2.88 14.61 -4.47
N THR A 180 -2.92 15.85 -4.97
CA THR A 180 -4.17 16.56 -5.17
C THR A 180 -4.67 16.21 -6.56
N LEU A 181 -5.72 15.40 -6.65
CA LEU A 181 -6.41 15.22 -7.91
C LEU A 181 -7.02 16.58 -8.30
N PRO A 182 -6.94 16.99 -9.58
CA PRO A 182 -7.67 18.17 -10.01
C PRO A 182 -9.16 17.92 -9.77
N THR A 183 -9.79 18.83 -9.05
CA THR A 183 -11.26 18.85 -8.92
C THR A 183 -11.81 19.14 -10.32
N ILE A 184 -12.50 18.15 -10.88
CA ILE A 184 -13.25 18.33 -12.13
C ILE A 184 -14.53 19.10 -11.82
#